data_07c67cba2b4b125dbe25cc6e7f6c80a0
#
_entry.id   07c67cba2b4b125dbe25cc6e7f6c80a0
#
_cell.length_a   1.000
_cell.length_b   1.000
_cell.length_c   1.000
_cell.angle_alpha   90.00
_cell.angle_beta   90.00
_cell.angle_gamma   90.00
#
_symmetry.space_group_name_H-M   'P 1'
#
loop_
_entity.id
_entity.type
_entity.pdbx_description
1 polymer ?
#
loop_
_entity_poly.entity_id
_entity_poly.type
_entity_poly.pdbx_seq_one_letter_code
_entity_poly.pdbx_strand_id
1 'polypeptide(L)'
;MKFRRAQSIYITIQNEEICIQNFLKNKIISVTLQEFSLILAMEHWVDVEHLAKVLNGKITEEDIINIIYKLIVCGVILTEETQEEDVHYQQNWDWGLKAGAYHFALKNTQFLTPNSEGMREFADQIAQKTVEDPSPVLFSLNKNKYDKVYAYTVPDFDKGIFKTIKRRRTIRHFDVERPVSQVDLTTCLYAGLGILKFKSIRPMGEMPFKMTPSGGGRNPFDAYVQCRNISGLPNGLYHYSAVEHSLGLVNDQNSPTPAAILAEQLWIDEAAVVVFLVANFDRTMWKYAHPVGYKAIMIEAGHIAQNIILAANELGFYGSPTAAVTSSRFEEMMQEKNMNKSCVYAIALGYALENAEELV
;
A
#
# COMPACT_ATOMS: atom_id res chain seq x y z
N MET A 1 18.94 10.96 -32.32
CA MET A 1 18.23 10.45 -31.08
C MET A 1 16.75 10.77 -31.24
N LYS A 2 15.87 9.83 -30.89
CA LYS A 2 14.43 10.02 -30.94
C LYS A 2 13.85 10.17 -29.54
N PHE A 3 12.75 10.88 -29.44
CA PHE A 3 12.07 11.22 -28.19
C PHE A 3 10.57 10.93 -28.29
N ARG A 4 9.96 10.52 -27.18
CA ARG A 4 8.53 10.27 -27.09
C ARG A 4 8.01 10.75 -25.73
N ARG A 5 6.79 11.25 -25.69
CA ARG A 5 6.08 11.55 -24.45
C ARG A 5 5.75 10.26 -23.69
N ALA A 6 5.97 10.27 -22.38
CA ALA A 6 5.55 9.18 -21.50
C ALA A 6 4.01 9.05 -21.47
N GLN A 7 3.50 7.84 -21.31
CA GLN A 7 2.08 7.57 -21.08
C GLN A 7 1.72 7.60 -19.59
N SER A 8 2.72 7.43 -18.73
CA SER A 8 2.60 7.49 -17.27
C SER A 8 2.57 8.91 -16.71
N ILE A 9 1.98 9.84 -17.44
CA ILE A 9 1.84 11.25 -17.02
C ILE A 9 0.37 11.65 -16.93
N TYR A 10 0.09 12.63 -16.06
CA TYR A 10 -1.14 13.39 -16.08
C TYR A 10 -0.84 14.89 -15.94
N ILE A 11 -1.81 15.70 -16.38
CA ILE A 11 -1.67 17.14 -16.50
C ILE A 11 -2.71 17.78 -15.60
N THR A 12 -2.29 18.75 -14.80
CA THR A 12 -3.14 19.60 -13.98
C THR A 12 -2.84 21.07 -14.24
N ILE A 13 -3.79 21.93 -13.93
CA ILE A 13 -3.56 23.37 -13.89
C ILE A 13 -3.65 23.78 -12.43
N GLN A 14 -2.56 24.35 -11.91
CA GLN A 14 -2.44 24.80 -10.53
C GLN A 14 -1.87 26.21 -10.53
N ASN A 15 -2.54 27.16 -9.85
CA ASN A 15 -2.10 28.56 -9.76
C ASN A 15 -1.76 29.17 -11.14
N GLU A 16 -2.60 28.91 -12.15
CA GLU A 16 -2.42 29.37 -13.53
C GLU A 16 -1.23 28.74 -14.30
N GLU A 17 -0.54 27.76 -13.69
CA GLU A 17 0.56 27.02 -14.30
C GLU A 17 0.10 25.64 -14.79
N ILE A 18 0.64 25.21 -15.94
CA ILE A 18 0.47 23.84 -16.42
C ILE A 18 1.47 22.94 -15.71
N CYS A 19 0.97 22.06 -14.86
CA CYS A 19 1.79 21.08 -14.13
C CYS A 19 1.65 19.70 -14.77
N ILE A 20 2.78 19.04 -15.04
CA ILE A 20 2.82 17.68 -15.57
C ILE A 20 3.48 16.80 -14.51
N GLN A 21 2.79 15.74 -14.14
CA GLN A 21 3.32 14.75 -13.19
C GLN A 21 3.52 13.40 -13.86
N ASN A 22 4.74 12.87 -13.78
CA ASN A 22 5.00 11.46 -14.05
C ASN A 22 4.80 10.69 -12.74
N PHE A 23 3.74 9.88 -12.67
CA PHE A 23 3.37 9.17 -11.44
C PHE A 23 4.25 7.93 -11.17
N LEU A 24 4.88 7.32 -12.18
CA LEU A 24 5.84 6.23 -11.96
C LEU A 24 7.14 6.74 -11.32
N LYS A 25 7.57 7.94 -11.70
CA LYS A 25 8.77 8.59 -11.16
C LYS A 25 8.49 9.45 -9.94
N ASN A 26 7.20 9.69 -9.62
CA ASN A 26 6.73 10.63 -8.60
C ASN A 26 7.38 12.02 -8.74
N LYS A 27 7.47 12.52 -9.97
CA LYS A 27 8.06 13.83 -10.31
C LYS A 27 7.03 14.73 -10.95
N ILE A 28 7.01 15.99 -10.54
CA ILE A 28 6.16 17.04 -11.08
C ILE A 28 7.02 18.17 -11.64
N ILE A 29 6.55 18.81 -12.70
CA ILE A 29 7.20 19.95 -13.33
C ILE A 29 6.15 20.93 -13.83
N SER A 30 6.35 22.24 -13.61
CA SER A 30 5.59 23.30 -14.28
C SER A 30 6.21 23.59 -15.63
N VAL A 31 5.35 23.74 -16.62
CA VAL A 31 5.75 24.00 -18.03
C VAL A 31 5.00 25.20 -18.60
N THR A 32 5.66 25.92 -19.49
CA THR A 32 5.06 26.97 -20.28
C THR A 32 4.16 26.39 -21.38
N LEU A 33 3.29 27.21 -21.99
CA LEU A 33 2.48 26.80 -23.15
C LEU A 33 3.35 26.33 -24.33
N GLN A 34 4.54 26.89 -24.47
CA GLN A 34 5.48 26.53 -25.52
C GLN A 34 6.09 25.16 -25.29
N GLU A 35 6.56 24.87 -24.05
CA GLU A 35 7.04 23.56 -23.65
C GLU A 35 5.92 22.51 -23.74
N PHE A 36 4.70 22.87 -23.35
CA PHE A 36 3.55 21.99 -23.47
C PHE A 36 3.21 21.61 -24.89
N SER A 37 3.26 22.61 -25.83
CA SER A 37 3.06 22.34 -27.26
C SER A 37 4.11 21.36 -27.81
N LEU A 38 5.35 21.47 -27.33
CA LEU A 38 6.43 20.57 -27.70
C LEU A 38 6.17 19.15 -27.19
N ILE A 39 5.69 18.99 -25.93
CA ILE A 39 5.31 17.71 -25.36
C ILE A 39 4.17 17.06 -26.15
N LEU A 40 3.17 17.82 -26.59
CA LEU A 40 2.09 17.32 -27.43
C LEU A 40 2.57 16.80 -28.79
N ALA A 41 3.58 17.42 -29.39
CA ALA A 41 4.16 16.99 -30.66
C ALA A 41 4.95 15.66 -30.56
N MET A 42 5.28 15.22 -29.35
CA MET A 42 6.04 13.97 -29.06
C MET A 42 5.13 12.78 -28.69
N GLU A 43 3.95 12.67 -29.26
CA GLU A 43 3.07 11.51 -29.07
C GLU A 43 3.71 10.22 -29.61
N HIS A 44 4.41 10.33 -30.72
CA HIS A 44 5.19 9.25 -31.34
C HIS A 44 6.69 9.55 -31.26
N TRP A 45 7.51 8.58 -31.62
CA TRP A 45 8.95 8.75 -31.69
C TRP A 45 9.35 9.76 -32.75
N VAL A 46 9.88 10.89 -32.35
CA VAL A 46 10.31 12.01 -33.23
C VAL A 46 11.71 12.45 -32.87
N ASP A 47 12.41 13.08 -33.83
CA ASP A 47 13.71 13.72 -33.63
C ASP A 47 13.58 15.24 -33.52
N VAL A 48 14.68 15.92 -33.20
CA VAL A 48 14.72 17.38 -33.03
C VAL A 48 14.38 18.10 -34.32
N GLU A 49 14.81 17.58 -35.47
CA GLU A 49 14.55 18.19 -36.79
C GLU A 49 13.04 18.22 -37.09
N HIS A 50 12.32 17.13 -36.78
CA HIS A 50 10.87 17.07 -36.90
C HIS A 50 10.18 18.10 -35.99
N LEU A 51 10.62 18.19 -34.72
CA LEU A 51 10.07 19.15 -33.76
C LEU A 51 10.28 20.61 -34.19
N ALA A 52 11.46 20.95 -34.73
CA ALA A 52 11.76 22.28 -35.24
C ALA A 52 10.82 22.66 -36.40
N LYS A 53 10.51 21.71 -37.29
CA LYS A 53 9.55 21.91 -38.39
C LYS A 53 8.11 22.10 -37.88
N VAL A 54 7.65 21.30 -36.95
CA VAL A 54 6.30 21.37 -36.33
C VAL A 54 6.09 22.71 -35.62
N LEU A 55 7.12 23.23 -34.97
CA LEU A 55 7.07 24.50 -34.24
C LEU A 55 7.30 25.73 -35.15
N ASN A 56 7.39 25.53 -36.48
CA ASN A 56 7.55 26.59 -37.48
C ASN A 56 8.74 27.57 -37.21
N GLY A 57 9.84 27.06 -36.67
CA GLY A 57 11.04 27.85 -36.37
C GLY A 57 10.88 28.89 -35.26
N LYS A 58 9.82 28.79 -34.43
CA LYS A 58 9.60 29.70 -33.31
C LYS A 58 10.56 29.47 -32.15
N ILE A 59 11.24 28.33 -32.14
CA ILE A 59 12.22 27.91 -31.12
C ILE A 59 13.46 27.41 -31.87
N THR A 60 14.64 27.74 -31.38
CA THR A 60 15.88 27.22 -31.94
C THR A 60 16.06 25.72 -31.60
N GLU A 61 16.83 24.99 -32.40
CA GLU A 61 17.12 23.57 -32.09
C GLU A 61 17.84 23.44 -30.75
N GLU A 62 18.68 24.38 -30.37
CA GLU A 62 19.37 24.39 -29.08
C GLU A 62 18.39 24.54 -27.92
N ASP A 63 17.40 25.42 -28.02
CA ASP A 63 16.36 25.59 -27.01
C ASP A 63 15.48 24.35 -26.93
N ILE A 64 15.13 23.72 -28.06
CA ILE A 64 14.37 22.46 -28.09
C ILE A 64 15.15 21.38 -27.34
N ILE A 65 16.43 21.24 -27.55
CA ILE A 65 17.30 20.27 -26.87
C ILE A 65 17.31 20.53 -25.36
N ASN A 66 17.50 21.78 -24.93
CA ASN A 66 17.53 22.16 -23.52
C ASN A 66 16.19 21.84 -22.83
N ILE A 67 15.06 22.13 -23.46
CA ILE A 67 13.72 21.79 -22.94
C ILE A 67 13.57 20.27 -22.83
N ILE A 68 13.98 19.52 -23.85
CA ILE A 68 13.89 18.05 -23.85
C ILE A 68 14.70 17.46 -22.68
N TYR A 69 15.93 17.93 -22.44
CA TYR A 69 16.74 17.45 -21.31
C TYR A 69 16.06 17.69 -19.97
N LYS A 70 15.49 18.87 -19.75
CA LYS A 70 14.71 19.19 -18.55
C LYS A 70 13.54 18.20 -18.36
N LEU A 71 12.83 17.88 -19.44
CA LEU A 71 11.67 16.99 -19.44
C LEU A 71 12.05 15.50 -19.26
N ILE A 72 13.21 15.07 -19.76
CA ILE A 72 13.76 13.73 -19.57
C ILE A 72 14.09 13.50 -18.08
N VAL A 73 14.71 14.47 -17.41
CA VAL A 73 15.02 14.39 -15.97
C VAL A 73 13.78 14.17 -15.13
N CYS A 74 12.64 14.72 -15.55
CA CYS A 74 11.34 14.55 -14.90
C CYS A 74 10.57 13.33 -15.40
N GLY A 75 11.09 12.61 -16.40
CA GLY A 75 10.44 11.44 -16.98
C GLY A 75 9.19 11.78 -17.81
N VAL A 76 8.99 13.04 -18.19
CA VAL A 76 7.88 13.48 -19.06
C VAL A 76 8.14 13.07 -20.50
N ILE A 77 9.41 13.19 -20.93
CA ILE A 77 9.89 12.72 -22.23
C ILE A 77 10.83 11.53 -22.02
N LEU A 78 10.75 10.57 -22.92
CA LEU A 78 11.49 9.32 -22.89
C LEU A 78 12.42 9.22 -24.09
N THR A 79 13.55 8.55 -23.88
CA THR A 79 14.44 8.03 -24.92
C THR A 79 14.25 6.51 -25.04
N GLU A 80 14.86 5.89 -26.05
CA GLU A 80 14.86 4.43 -26.19
C GLU A 80 15.45 3.72 -24.96
N GLU A 81 16.41 4.37 -24.25
CA GLU A 81 17.05 3.84 -23.04
C GLU A 81 16.20 3.99 -21.76
N THR A 82 15.30 4.99 -21.73
CA THR A 82 14.55 5.35 -20.50
C THR A 82 13.08 4.90 -20.52
N GLN A 83 12.62 4.24 -21.58
CA GLN A 83 11.20 3.92 -21.81
C GLN A 83 10.72 2.65 -21.07
N GLU A 84 11.60 1.81 -20.55
CA GLU A 84 11.27 0.46 -20.08
C GLU A 84 10.11 0.42 -19.09
N GLU A 85 10.15 1.24 -18.04
CA GLU A 85 9.07 1.28 -17.02
C GLU A 85 7.72 1.75 -17.60
N ASP A 86 7.75 2.73 -18.50
CA ASP A 86 6.53 3.28 -19.13
C ASP A 86 5.90 2.25 -20.08
N VAL A 87 6.71 1.51 -20.84
CA VAL A 87 6.25 0.41 -21.70
C VAL A 87 5.69 -0.73 -20.85
N HIS A 88 6.38 -1.08 -19.78
CA HIS A 88 5.92 -2.12 -18.86
C HIS A 88 4.57 -1.75 -18.24
N TYR A 89 4.40 -0.49 -17.81
CA TYR A 89 3.12 0.01 -17.32
C TYR A 89 2.00 -0.12 -18.36
N GLN A 90 2.23 0.30 -19.61
CA GLN A 90 1.24 0.20 -20.67
C GLN A 90 0.82 -1.23 -20.97
N GLN A 91 1.74 -2.19 -20.89
CA GLN A 91 1.50 -3.59 -21.23
C GLN A 91 0.84 -4.39 -20.11
N ASN A 92 1.03 -3.98 -18.85
CA ASN A 92 0.69 -4.82 -17.70
C ASN A 92 -0.31 -4.17 -16.71
N TRP A 93 -0.61 -2.86 -16.84
CA TRP A 93 -1.52 -2.17 -15.94
C TRP A 93 -2.88 -1.90 -16.59
N ASP A 94 -3.80 -2.85 -16.46
CA ASP A 94 -5.12 -2.79 -17.14
C ASP A 94 -6.11 -1.79 -16.51
N TRP A 95 -5.85 -1.33 -15.29
CA TRP A 95 -6.74 -0.38 -14.61
C TRP A 95 -6.57 1.07 -15.04
N GLY A 96 -5.67 1.34 -15.97
CA GLY A 96 -5.48 2.64 -16.59
C GLY A 96 -4.97 3.72 -15.64
N LEU A 97 -5.03 4.95 -16.14
CA LEU A 97 -4.46 6.14 -15.48
C LEU A 97 -4.97 6.36 -14.05
N LYS A 98 -6.28 6.23 -13.81
CA LYS A 98 -6.89 6.60 -12.51
C LYS A 98 -6.34 5.78 -11.34
N ALA A 99 -6.29 4.45 -11.49
CA ALA A 99 -5.75 3.59 -10.45
C ALA A 99 -4.22 3.63 -10.43
N GLY A 100 -3.57 3.74 -11.59
CA GLY A 100 -2.12 3.87 -11.70
C GLY A 100 -1.60 5.12 -11.00
N ALA A 101 -2.15 6.28 -11.32
CA ALA A 101 -1.76 7.54 -10.70
C ALA A 101 -1.91 7.50 -9.17
N TYR A 102 -3.04 6.97 -8.66
CA TYR A 102 -3.25 6.81 -7.22
C TYR A 102 -2.25 5.85 -6.58
N HIS A 103 -2.10 4.65 -7.14
CA HIS A 103 -1.22 3.62 -6.59
C HIS A 103 0.24 4.07 -6.54
N PHE A 104 0.79 4.50 -7.68
CA PHE A 104 2.21 4.83 -7.78
C PHE A 104 2.56 6.14 -7.05
N ALA A 105 1.65 7.12 -6.97
CA ALA A 105 1.87 8.33 -6.18
C ALA A 105 1.95 8.02 -4.66
N LEU A 106 1.22 7.02 -4.18
CA LEU A 106 1.21 6.64 -2.76
C LEU A 106 2.26 5.59 -2.39
N LYS A 107 2.81 4.88 -3.36
CA LYS A 107 3.72 3.74 -3.15
C LYS A 107 4.90 4.06 -2.21
N ASN A 108 5.42 5.27 -2.28
CA ASN A 108 6.56 5.74 -1.53
C ASN A 108 6.24 7.04 -0.75
N THR A 109 5.03 7.12 -0.20
CA THR A 109 4.65 8.25 0.67
C THR A 109 5.64 8.36 1.83
N GLN A 110 6.18 9.55 2.03
CA GLN A 110 6.99 9.84 3.21
C GLN A 110 6.06 10.13 4.38
N PHE A 111 6.24 9.39 5.45
CA PHE A 111 5.51 9.59 6.69
C PHE A 111 6.38 10.36 7.69
N LEU A 112 5.74 11.08 8.60
CA LEU A 112 6.44 11.75 9.69
C LEU A 112 7.01 10.71 10.66
N THR A 113 8.29 10.79 10.94
CA THR A 113 8.94 9.91 11.89
C THR A 113 8.48 10.24 13.32
N PRO A 114 8.08 9.25 14.13
CA PRO A 114 7.73 9.48 15.54
C PRO A 114 8.83 10.23 16.30
N ASN A 115 8.44 11.18 17.15
CA ASN A 115 9.35 12.04 17.94
C ASN A 115 10.26 12.96 17.10
N SER A 116 10.11 13.04 15.80
CA SER A 116 10.81 14.00 14.95
C SER A 116 10.34 15.45 15.18
N GLU A 117 11.13 16.42 14.73
CA GLU A 117 10.72 17.83 14.70
C GLU A 117 9.44 18.01 13.86
N GLY A 118 9.37 17.40 12.66
CA GLY A 118 8.18 17.44 11.80
C GLY A 118 6.92 16.88 12.47
N MET A 119 7.04 15.86 13.33
CA MET A 119 5.90 15.35 14.10
C MET A 119 5.45 16.35 15.17
N ARG A 120 6.38 17.09 15.80
CA ARG A 120 6.05 18.16 16.76
C ARG A 120 5.37 19.32 16.06
N GLU A 121 5.93 19.78 14.96
CA GLU A 121 5.32 20.83 14.12
C GLU A 121 3.92 20.44 13.66
N PHE A 122 3.71 19.20 13.22
CA PHE A 122 2.39 18.68 12.87
C PHE A 122 1.43 18.70 14.05
N ALA A 123 1.86 18.30 15.25
CA ALA A 123 1.04 18.35 16.45
C ALA A 123 0.64 19.78 16.80
N ASP A 124 1.58 20.75 16.69
CA ASP A 124 1.32 22.19 16.93
C ASP A 124 0.33 22.75 15.89
N GLN A 125 0.47 22.38 14.61
CA GLN A 125 -0.46 22.76 13.56
C GLN A 125 -1.88 22.23 13.83
N ILE A 126 -2.01 20.97 14.29
CA ILE A 126 -3.31 20.40 14.67
C ILE A 126 -3.90 21.12 15.88
N ALA A 127 -3.07 21.43 16.89
CA ALA A 127 -3.51 22.19 18.07
C ALA A 127 -4.03 23.58 17.68
N GLN A 128 -3.30 24.33 16.85
CA GLN A 128 -3.74 25.62 16.33
C GLN A 128 -5.01 25.48 15.51
N LYS A 129 -5.07 24.56 14.58
CA LYS A 129 -6.26 24.29 13.75
C LYS A 129 -7.48 24.01 14.61
N THR A 130 -7.34 23.27 15.71
CA THR A 130 -8.46 22.93 16.60
C THR A 130 -9.08 24.19 17.27
N VAL A 131 -8.29 25.25 17.45
CA VAL A 131 -8.77 26.53 17.99
C VAL A 131 -9.51 27.33 16.91
N GLU A 132 -8.98 27.39 15.70
CA GLU A 132 -9.49 28.19 14.59
C GLU A 132 -10.69 27.52 13.90
N ASP A 133 -10.63 26.20 13.75
CA ASP A 133 -11.62 25.34 13.05
C ASP A 133 -11.82 24.06 13.86
N PRO A 134 -12.80 24.05 14.80
CA PRO A 134 -13.05 22.90 15.66
C PRO A 134 -13.26 21.61 14.85
N SER A 135 -12.71 20.50 15.34
CA SER A 135 -12.84 19.18 14.71
C SER A 135 -14.32 18.89 14.36
N PRO A 136 -14.60 18.38 13.17
CA PRO A 136 -15.93 17.92 12.83
C PRO A 136 -16.48 16.92 13.85
N VAL A 137 -17.79 16.90 14.03
CA VAL A 137 -18.44 15.95 14.93
C VAL A 137 -18.11 14.52 14.50
N LEU A 138 -17.47 13.76 15.38
CA LEU A 138 -17.03 12.38 15.08
C LEU A 138 -18.19 11.40 14.95
N PHE A 139 -19.33 11.69 15.59
CA PHE A 139 -20.50 10.80 15.60
C PHE A 139 -21.78 11.57 15.29
N SER A 140 -22.65 11.00 14.46
CA SER A 140 -23.98 11.54 14.19
C SER A 140 -24.96 11.11 15.25
N LEU A 141 -25.81 12.04 15.72
CA LEU A 141 -26.88 11.77 16.67
C LEU A 141 -28.24 11.75 15.95
N ASN A 142 -28.92 10.60 15.96
CA ASN A 142 -30.18 10.41 15.28
C ASN A 142 -31.31 11.31 15.83
N LYS A 143 -31.33 11.54 17.15
CA LYS A 143 -32.36 12.35 17.84
C LYS A 143 -32.45 13.79 17.34
N ASN A 144 -31.38 14.32 16.74
CA ASN A 144 -31.34 15.69 16.22
C ASN A 144 -31.57 15.74 14.70
N LYS A 145 -31.77 14.60 14.06
CA LYS A 145 -31.82 14.49 12.59
C LYS A 145 -33.10 13.85 12.07
N TYR A 146 -33.73 12.99 12.88
CA TYR A 146 -34.90 12.22 12.46
C TYR A 146 -36.03 12.33 13.45
N ASP A 147 -37.28 12.44 12.94
CA ASP A 147 -38.52 12.55 13.76
C ASP A 147 -38.80 11.24 14.50
N LYS A 148 -38.44 10.10 13.94
CA LYS A 148 -38.58 8.79 14.56
C LYS A 148 -37.24 8.14 14.78
N VAL A 149 -36.90 7.81 16.02
CA VAL A 149 -35.68 7.13 16.43
C VAL A 149 -36.04 5.87 17.23
N TYR A 150 -35.51 4.73 16.76
CA TYR A 150 -35.66 3.46 17.46
C TYR A 150 -34.37 3.19 18.25
N ALA A 151 -34.46 3.18 19.58
CA ALA A 151 -33.33 2.92 20.45
C ALA A 151 -33.27 1.43 20.82
N TYR A 152 -32.06 0.91 20.91
CA TYR A 152 -31.80 -0.48 21.30
C TYR A 152 -30.86 -0.54 22.50
N THR A 153 -30.99 -1.58 23.29
CA THR A 153 -30.03 -1.86 24.37
C THR A 153 -28.74 -2.38 23.79
N VAL A 154 -27.61 -2.03 24.44
CA VAL A 154 -26.30 -2.58 24.07
C VAL A 154 -26.31 -4.09 24.35
N PRO A 155 -25.97 -4.95 23.37
CA PRO A 155 -25.98 -6.39 23.58
C PRO A 155 -24.83 -6.85 24.52
N ASP A 156 -24.99 -8.04 25.11
CA ASP A 156 -23.95 -8.67 25.88
C ASP A 156 -22.83 -9.21 24.95
N PHE A 157 -21.61 -8.70 25.13
CA PHE A 157 -20.41 -9.07 24.36
C PHE A 157 -19.42 -9.92 25.19
N ASP A 158 -19.88 -10.65 26.18
CA ASP A 158 -18.99 -11.39 27.09
C ASP A 158 -18.83 -12.89 26.72
N LYS A 159 -19.38 -13.34 25.58
CA LYS A 159 -19.33 -14.74 25.13
C LYS A 159 -18.84 -14.91 23.70
N GLY A 160 -18.10 -16.00 23.47
CA GLY A 160 -17.63 -16.41 22.14
C GLY A 160 -16.90 -15.31 21.40
N ILE A 161 -17.09 -15.21 20.09
CA ILE A 161 -16.45 -14.24 19.23
C ILE A 161 -16.69 -12.77 19.68
N PHE A 162 -17.82 -12.47 20.30
CA PHE A 162 -18.13 -11.14 20.80
C PHE A 162 -17.18 -10.69 21.90
N LYS A 163 -16.79 -11.61 22.79
CA LYS A 163 -15.78 -11.34 23.83
C LYS A 163 -14.43 -11.00 23.21
N THR A 164 -14.02 -11.72 22.18
CA THR A 164 -12.76 -11.49 21.46
C THR A 164 -12.76 -10.13 20.75
N ILE A 165 -13.87 -9.79 20.07
CA ILE A 165 -14.03 -8.48 19.41
C ILE A 165 -13.98 -7.34 20.44
N LYS A 166 -14.68 -7.48 21.58
CA LYS A 166 -14.72 -6.49 22.67
C LYS A 166 -13.33 -6.26 23.29
N ARG A 167 -12.53 -7.32 23.42
CA ARG A 167 -11.20 -7.30 24.06
C ARG A 167 -10.09 -6.80 23.14
N ARG A 168 -10.26 -6.90 21.82
CA ARG A 168 -9.24 -6.48 20.84
C ARG A 168 -8.77 -5.03 21.07
N ARG A 169 -7.47 -4.84 21.21
CA ARG A 169 -6.82 -3.53 21.28
C ARG A 169 -5.67 -3.47 20.27
N THR A 170 -5.28 -2.25 19.90
CA THR A 170 -4.03 -1.98 19.16
C THR A 170 -2.95 -1.70 20.18
N ILE A 171 -1.94 -2.56 20.28
CA ILE A 171 -0.83 -2.45 21.21
C ILE A 171 0.42 -2.02 20.45
N ARG A 172 1.20 -1.10 21.02
CA ARG A 172 2.46 -0.61 20.47
C ARG A 172 3.66 -0.80 21.39
N HIS A 173 3.49 -1.56 22.48
CA HIS A 173 4.53 -1.95 23.43
C HIS A 173 4.48 -3.46 23.61
N PHE A 174 5.42 -4.14 22.95
CA PHE A 174 5.48 -5.60 22.94
C PHE A 174 6.51 -6.11 23.94
N ASP A 175 6.23 -7.27 24.51
CA ASP A 175 7.16 -8.03 25.35
C ASP A 175 8.14 -8.80 24.45
N VAL A 176 9.34 -8.25 24.29
CA VAL A 176 10.39 -8.81 23.43
C VAL A 176 10.98 -10.11 23.96
N GLU A 177 10.80 -10.41 25.27
CA GLU A 177 11.30 -11.64 25.91
C GLU A 177 10.34 -12.81 25.74
N ARG A 178 9.08 -12.55 25.45
CA ARG A 178 8.05 -13.59 25.36
C ARG A 178 7.82 -14.02 23.90
N PRO A 179 8.29 -15.21 23.48
CA PRO A 179 8.13 -15.70 22.13
C PRO A 179 6.68 -16.09 21.82
N VAL A 180 6.23 -15.84 20.60
CA VAL A 180 5.00 -16.44 20.06
C VAL A 180 5.32 -17.85 19.57
N SER A 181 4.44 -18.83 19.80
CA SER A 181 4.66 -20.18 19.30
C SER A 181 4.47 -20.26 17.78
N GLN A 182 5.20 -21.16 17.12
CA GLN A 182 5.02 -21.41 15.69
C GLN A 182 3.59 -21.85 15.35
N VAL A 183 2.97 -22.63 16.23
CA VAL A 183 1.58 -23.10 16.06
C VAL A 183 0.60 -21.91 16.12
N ASP A 184 0.77 -21.02 17.10
CA ASP A 184 -0.10 -19.84 17.23
C ASP A 184 0.06 -18.88 16.04
N LEU A 185 1.30 -18.64 15.59
CA LEU A 185 1.56 -17.86 14.39
C LEU A 185 0.85 -18.46 13.16
N THR A 186 1.05 -19.76 12.91
CA THR A 186 0.47 -20.40 11.73
C THR A 186 -1.05 -20.49 11.81
N THR A 187 -1.63 -20.60 13.02
CA THR A 187 -3.08 -20.48 13.28
C THR A 187 -3.61 -19.10 12.85
N CYS A 188 -2.92 -18.02 13.22
CA CYS A 188 -3.28 -16.66 12.80
C CYS A 188 -3.21 -16.49 11.28
N LEU A 189 -2.14 -16.99 10.64
CA LEU A 189 -1.98 -16.96 9.19
C LEU A 189 -3.10 -17.74 8.49
N TYR A 190 -3.46 -18.91 9.02
CA TYR A 190 -4.55 -19.72 8.48
C TYR A 190 -5.91 -19.02 8.61
N ALA A 191 -6.18 -18.35 9.74
CA ALA A 191 -7.42 -17.57 9.93
C ALA A 191 -7.59 -16.45 8.90
N GLY A 192 -6.50 -15.79 8.51
CA GLY A 192 -6.52 -14.72 7.51
C GLY A 192 -6.49 -15.21 6.06
N LEU A 193 -5.64 -16.20 5.78
CA LEU A 193 -5.24 -16.56 4.41
C LEU A 193 -5.53 -18.02 4.04
N GLY A 194 -5.73 -18.90 5.05
CA GLY A 194 -5.85 -20.34 4.86
C GLY A 194 -7.01 -20.74 3.94
N ILE A 195 -6.80 -21.81 3.19
CA ILE A 195 -7.77 -22.37 2.25
C ILE A 195 -8.50 -23.53 2.93
N LEU A 196 -9.82 -23.42 3.06
CA LEU A 196 -10.67 -24.46 3.63
C LEU A 196 -10.92 -25.62 2.65
N LYS A 197 -11.11 -25.30 1.36
CA LYS A 197 -11.36 -26.26 0.28
C LYS A 197 -11.25 -25.59 -1.07
N PHE A 198 -11.12 -26.41 -2.12
CA PHE A 198 -11.28 -25.99 -3.49
C PHE A 198 -12.64 -26.41 -4.03
N LYS A 199 -13.19 -25.65 -4.96
CA LYS A 199 -14.38 -25.97 -5.74
C LYS A 199 -14.16 -25.63 -7.19
N SER A 200 -14.60 -26.52 -8.09
CA SER A 200 -14.63 -26.23 -9.52
C SER A 200 -15.82 -25.32 -9.83
N ILE A 201 -15.56 -24.14 -10.40
CA ILE A 201 -16.55 -23.13 -10.76
C ILE A 201 -16.34 -22.76 -12.23
N ARG A 202 -17.28 -23.18 -13.10
CA ARG A 202 -17.22 -22.83 -14.54
C ARG A 202 -17.48 -21.33 -14.75
N PRO A 203 -16.79 -20.69 -15.68
CA PRO A 203 -15.67 -21.17 -16.51
C PRO A 203 -14.29 -21.07 -15.84
N MET A 204 -14.18 -20.66 -14.55
CA MET A 204 -12.95 -20.23 -13.87
C MET A 204 -12.07 -21.40 -13.36
N GLY A 205 -12.55 -22.66 -13.39
CA GLY A 205 -11.81 -23.80 -12.88
C GLY A 205 -11.85 -23.94 -11.36
N GLU A 206 -10.77 -24.43 -10.77
CA GLU A 206 -10.62 -24.65 -9.34
C GLU A 206 -10.45 -23.33 -8.59
N MET A 207 -11.37 -23.05 -7.69
CA MET A 207 -11.39 -21.80 -6.89
C MET A 207 -11.22 -22.10 -5.39
N PRO A 208 -10.29 -21.42 -4.69
CA PRO A 208 -10.12 -21.58 -3.26
C PRO A 208 -11.25 -20.91 -2.47
N PHE A 209 -11.72 -21.62 -1.45
CA PHE A 209 -12.66 -21.11 -0.47
C PHE A 209 -11.94 -20.91 0.87
N LYS A 210 -11.95 -19.69 1.36
CA LYS A 210 -11.26 -19.24 2.59
C LYS A 210 -12.26 -18.73 3.62
N MET A 211 -11.79 -18.54 4.85
CA MET A 211 -12.56 -17.85 5.91
C MET A 211 -12.70 -16.35 5.59
N THR A 212 -11.67 -15.74 5.01
CA THR A 212 -11.71 -14.35 4.57
C THR A 212 -12.40 -14.24 3.21
N PRO A 213 -13.38 -13.34 3.05
CA PRO A 213 -14.00 -13.10 1.74
C PRO A 213 -13.01 -12.46 0.78
N SER A 214 -13.08 -12.88 -0.49
CA SER A 214 -12.24 -12.32 -1.55
C SER A 214 -13.08 -11.87 -2.74
N GLY A 215 -12.81 -10.68 -3.25
CA GLY A 215 -13.49 -10.06 -4.38
C GLY A 215 -13.43 -10.97 -5.63
N GLY A 216 -14.60 -11.56 -6.01
CA GLY A 216 -14.69 -12.49 -7.13
C GLY A 216 -13.88 -13.77 -6.96
N GLY A 217 -13.44 -14.09 -5.73
CA GLY A 217 -12.61 -15.24 -5.40
C GLY A 217 -11.18 -15.15 -5.94
N ARG A 218 -10.66 -13.94 -6.21
CA ARG A 218 -9.38 -13.77 -6.89
C ARG A 218 -8.15 -13.95 -6.00
N ASN A 219 -8.31 -13.84 -4.67
CA ASN A 219 -7.24 -14.07 -3.69
C ASN A 219 -5.93 -13.34 -4.03
N PRO A 220 -5.95 -12.00 -4.09
CA PRO A 220 -4.82 -11.22 -4.58
C PRO A 220 -3.62 -11.21 -3.62
N PHE A 221 -3.74 -11.70 -2.38
CA PHE A 221 -2.71 -11.55 -1.38
C PHE A 221 -1.80 -12.75 -1.22
N ASP A 222 -0.50 -12.47 -1.25
CA ASP A 222 0.55 -13.29 -0.69
C ASP A 222 0.97 -12.69 0.66
N ALA A 223 1.41 -13.52 1.63
CA ALA A 223 1.92 -13.04 2.90
C ALA A 223 3.41 -13.37 3.05
N TYR A 224 4.17 -12.36 3.45
CA TYR A 224 5.56 -12.51 3.88
C TYR A 224 5.62 -12.23 5.38
N VAL A 225 6.37 -13.04 6.10
CA VAL A 225 6.35 -13.08 7.55
C VAL A 225 7.78 -12.90 8.06
N GLN A 226 8.07 -11.75 8.64
CA GLN A 226 9.37 -11.49 9.26
C GLN A 226 9.32 -11.94 10.72
N CYS A 227 9.88 -13.11 10.99
CA CYS A 227 9.97 -13.72 12.32
C CYS A 227 11.19 -13.16 13.06
N ARG A 228 10.99 -12.71 14.30
CA ARG A 228 12.01 -12.15 15.17
C ARG A 228 12.10 -12.86 16.53
N ASN A 229 10.98 -13.33 17.06
CA ASN A 229 10.93 -14.08 18.31
C ASN A 229 9.79 -15.13 18.27
N ILE A 230 10.02 -16.20 17.49
CA ILE A 230 9.06 -17.31 17.33
C ILE A 230 9.69 -18.58 17.87
N SER A 231 9.04 -19.23 18.83
CA SER A 231 9.50 -20.52 19.37
C SER A 231 9.48 -21.58 18.28
N GLY A 232 10.62 -22.24 18.08
CA GLY A 232 10.76 -23.35 17.13
C GLY A 232 10.95 -22.93 15.67
N LEU A 233 11.12 -21.63 15.40
CA LEU A 233 11.39 -21.11 14.07
C LEU A 233 12.56 -20.10 14.10
N PRO A 234 13.61 -20.27 13.30
CA PRO A 234 14.68 -19.28 13.19
C PRO A 234 14.18 -17.88 12.81
N ASN A 235 14.91 -16.84 13.23
CA ASN A 235 14.65 -15.48 12.76
C ASN A 235 14.91 -15.42 11.25
N GLY A 236 14.07 -14.65 10.55
CA GLY A 236 14.17 -14.51 9.10
C GLY A 236 12.87 -14.06 8.46
N LEU A 237 12.92 -13.87 7.15
CA LEU A 237 11.77 -13.58 6.31
C LEU A 237 11.28 -14.86 5.65
N TYR A 238 10.00 -15.14 5.79
CA TYR A 238 9.34 -16.33 5.25
C TYR A 238 8.20 -15.95 4.32
N HIS A 239 7.97 -16.76 3.29
CA HIS A 239 6.73 -16.72 2.50
C HIS A 239 5.75 -17.75 3.05
N TYR A 240 4.50 -17.35 3.27
CA TYR A 240 3.44 -18.26 3.69
C TYR A 240 2.68 -18.80 2.48
N SER A 241 2.77 -20.12 2.27
CA SER A 241 1.96 -20.83 1.28
C SER A 241 0.60 -21.20 1.88
N ALA A 242 -0.47 -20.54 1.42
CA ALA A 242 -1.83 -20.85 1.86
C ALA A 242 -2.32 -22.22 1.38
N VAL A 243 -1.78 -22.73 0.26
CA VAL A 243 -2.12 -24.04 -0.32
C VAL A 243 -1.52 -25.16 0.52
N GLU A 244 -0.25 -25.02 0.90
CA GLU A 244 0.50 -26.05 1.62
C GLU A 244 0.43 -25.85 3.14
N HIS A 245 -0.11 -24.72 3.60
CA HIS A 245 -0.07 -24.30 5.01
C HIS A 245 1.34 -24.39 5.58
N SER A 246 2.30 -23.79 4.88
CA SER A 246 3.73 -23.87 5.17
C SER A 246 4.43 -22.52 5.11
N LEU A 247 5.59 -22.43 5.77
CA LEU A 247 6.47 -21.29 5.74
C LEU A 247 7.77 -21.67 4.99
N GLY A 248 8.03 -21.01 3.85
CA GLY A 248 9.26 -21.12 3.10
C GLY A 248 10.23 -20.00 3.45
N LEU A 249 11.45 -20.31 3.86
CA LEU A 249 12.47 -19.30 4.15
C LEU A 249 12.89 -18.58 2.85
N VAL A 250 12.71 -17.25 2.86
CA VAL A 250 13.11 -16.37 1.75
C VAL A 250 14.51 -15.81 2.01
N ASN A 251 14.73 -15.32 3.25
CA ASN A 251 15.98 -14.72 3.66
C ASN A 251 16.16 -14.92 5.17
N ASP A 252 17.35 -15.32 5.61
CA ASP A 252 17.71 -15.53 7.02
C ASP A 252 18.21 -14.26 7.72
N GLN A 253 18.30 -13.14 6.99
CA GLN A 253 18.69 -11.84 7.54
C GLN A 253 17.48 -11.02 7.97
N ASN A 254 17.56 -10.36 9.11
CA ASN A 254 16.56 -9.43 9.62
C ASN A 254 16.83 -7.96 9.17
N SER A 255 17.42 -7.77 8.02
CA SER A 255 17.73 -6.44 7.47
C SER A 255 17.07 -6.28 6.10
N PRO A 256 16.39 -5.16 5.84
CA PRO A 256 16.08 -4.07 6.78
C PRO A 256 15.13 -4.49 7.91
N THR A 257 15.10 -3.72 9.01
CA THR A 257 14.14 -3.96 10.09
C THR A 257 12.71 -3.67 9.63
N PRO A 258 11.68 -4.27 10.25
CA PRO A 258 10.29 -3.95 9.92
C PRO A 258 9.97 -2.46 10.04
N ALA A 259 10.48 -1.76 11.05
CA ALA A 259 10.29 -0.32 11.21
C ALA A 259 10.80 0.48 10.02
N ALA A 260 11.95 0.11 9.45
CA ALA A 260 12.52 0.79 8.29
C ALA A 260 11.61 0.68 7.04
N ILE A 261 10.85 -0.41 6.90
CA ILE A 261 9.86 -0.61 5.83
C ILE A 261 8.55 0.11 6.16
N LEU A 262 8.21 0.20 7.44
CA LEU A 262 6.92 0.67 7.95
C LEU A 262 7.01 2.08 8.54
N ALA A 263 7.55 3.01 7.74
CA ALA A 263 7.58 4.44 8.03
C ALA A 263 8.27 4.81 9.35
N GLU A 264 9.37 4.12 9.67
CA GLU A 264 10.18 4.32 10.88
C GLU A 264 9.37 4.21 12.20
N GLN A 265 8.33 3.37 12.20
CA GLN A 265 7.54 3.09 13.40
C GLN A 265 8.29 2.12 14.31
N LEU A 266 9.21 2.63 15.15
CA LEU A 266 10.18 1.84 15.94
C LEU A 266 9.52 0.79 16.85
N TRP A 267 8.30 1.03 17.35
CA TRP A 267 7.55 0.07 18.15
C TRP A 267 7.30 -1.28 17.45
N ILE A 268 7.36 -1.29 16.10
CA ILE A 268 7.15 -2.51 15.30
C ILE A 268 8.34 -3.47 15.45
N ASP A 269 9.54 -2.94 15.70
CA ASP A 269 10.73 -3.74 15.90
C ASP A 269 10.73 -4.51 17.23
N GLU A 270 9.82 -4.18 18.15
CA GLU A 270 9.57 -4.94 19.39
C GLU A 270 8.63 -6.13 19.18
N ALA A 271 7.89 -6.19 18.08
CA ALA A 271 6.97 -7.28 17.80
C ALA A 271 7.70 -8.62 17.57
N ALA A 272 7.11 -9.70 18.03
CA ALA A 272 7.66 -11.04 17.81
C ALA A 272 7.68 -11.43 16.32
N VAL A 273 6.72 -10.91 15.55
CA VAL A 273 6.60 -11.15 14.11
C VAL A 273 5.83 -10.02 13.42
N VAL A 274 6.19 -9.77 12.16
CA VAL A 274 5.44 -8.83 11.29
C VAL A 274 4.99 -9.58 10.04
N VAL A 275 3.68 -9.53 9.78
CA VAL A 275 3.06 -10.09 8.57
C VAL A 275 2.86 -8.98 7.56
N PHE A 276 3.52 -9.05 6.42
CA PHE A 276 3.36 -8.14 5.28
C PHE A 276 2.36 -8.73 4.29
N LEU A 277 1.32 -7.99 3.96
CA LEU A 277 0.33 -8.37 2.95
C LEU A 277 0.73 -7.74 1.61
N VAL A 278 1.15 -8.59 0.69
CA VAL A 278 1.59 -8.20 -0.66
C VAL A 278 0.47 -8.49 -1.64
N ALA A 279 -0.09 -7.42 -2.21
CA ALA A 279 -1.11 -7.52 -3.24
C ALA A 279 -0.46 -7.88 -4.58
N ASN A 280 -0.95 -8.93 -5.23
CA ASN A 280 -0.69 -9.27 -6.63
C ASN A 280 -1.90 -8.81 -7.46
N PHE A 281 -1.77 -7.65 -8.08
CA PHE A 281 -2.86 -6.98 -8.80
C PHE A 281 -3.34 -7.77 -10.01
N ASP A 282 -2.46 -8.51 -10.70
CA ASP A 282 -2.78 -9.34 -11.87
C ASP A 282 -3.92 -10.30 -11.59
N ARG A 283 -3.94 -10.91 -10.40
CA ARG A 283 -5.01 -11.86 -10.03
C ARG A 283 -6.39 -11.25 -10.11
N THR A 284 -6.52 -9.95 -9.79
CA THR A 284 -7.80 -9.23 -9.83
C THR A 284 -8.02 -8.56 -11.17
N MET A 285 -6.99 -7.94 -11.76
CA MET A 285 -7.03 -7.30 -13.09
C MET A 285 -7.49 -8.27 -14.17
N TRP A 286 -7.01 -9.51 -14.13
CA TRP A 286 -7.42 -10.56 -15.05
C TRP A 286 -8.95 -10.74 -15.19
N LYS A 287 -9.68 -10.56 -14.09
CA LYS A 287 -11.16 -10.70 -14.09
C LYS A 287 -11.87 -9.36 -14.22
N TYR A 288 -11.32 -8.32 -13.63
CA TYR A 288 -11.94 -7.01 -13.49
C TYR A 288 -11.02 -5.94 -14.06
N ALA A 289 -11.19 -5.61 -15.34
CA ALA A 289 -10.44 -4.56 -16.02
C ALA A 289 -10.78 -3.13 -15.55
N HIS A 290 -11.77 -2.97 -14.64
CA HIS A 290 -12.18 -1.67 -14.14
C HIS A 290 -11.40 -1.29 -12.86
N PRO A 291 -10.94 -0.03 -12.69
CA PRO A 291 -10.16 0.46 -11.54
C PRO A 291 -10.79 0.22 -10.16
N VAL A 292 -12.10 -0.03 -10.08
CA VAL A 292 -12.78 -0.40 -8.83
C VAL A 292 -12.19 -1.67 -8.19
N GLY A 293 -11.53 -2.54 -8.98
CA GLY A 293 -10.81 -3.69 -8.49
C GLY A 293 -9.72 -3.34 -7.48
N TYR A 294 -9.03 -2.21 -7.67
CA TYR A 294 -8.05 -1.70 -6.72
C TYR A 294 -8.66 -1.46 -5.32
N LYS A 295 -9.84 -0.80 -5.27
CA LYS A 295 -10.56 -0.59 -4.01
C LYS A 295 -10.94 -1.92 -3.34
N ALA A 296 -11.37 -2.92 -4.12
CA ALA A 296 -11.75 -4.23 -3.58
C ALA A 296 -10.55 -4.92 -2.91
N ILE A 297 -9.35 -4.82 -3.49
CA ILE A 297 -8.12 -5.36 -2.90
C ILE A 297 -7.81 -4.68 -1.55
N MET A 298 -7.88 -3.35 -1.44
CA MET A 298 -7.61 -2.65 -0.19
C MET A 298 -8.60 -3.05 0.92
N ILE A 299 -9.88 -3.25 0.57
CA ILE A 299 -10.90 -3.75 1.50
C ILE A 299 -10.56 -5.19 1.95
N GLU A 300 -10.13 -6.06 1.03
CA GLU A 300 -9.75 -7.45 1.35
C GLU A 300 -8.55 -7.51 2.30
N ALA A 301 -7.55 -6.61 2.14
CA ALA A 301 -6.43 -6.50 3.08
C ALA A 301 -6.91 -6.30 4.52
N GLY A 302 -7.89 -5.40 4.71
CA GLY A 302 -8.51 -5.16 6.01
C GLY A 302 -9.23 -6.39 6.58
N HIS A 303 -9.93 -7.15 5.75
CA HIS A 303 -10.59 -8.41 6.17
C HIS A 303 -9.56 -9.47 6.63
N ILE A 304 -8.48 -9.66 5.87
CA ILE A 304 -7.40 -10.58 6.21
C ILE A 304 -6.77 -10.18 7.55
N ALA A 305 -6.39 -8.91 7.68
CA ALA A 305 -5.76 -8.38 8.89
C ALA A 305 -6.68 -8.54 10.11
N GLN A 306 -7.96 -8.24 9.99
CA GLN A 306 -8.91 -8.37 11.09
C GLN A 306 -9.04 -9.83 11.56
N ASN A 307 -9.06 -10.80 10.64
CA ASN A 307 -9.10 -12.22 11.02
C ASN A 307 -7.81 -12.65 11.75
N ILE A 308 -6.64 -12.23 11.26
CA ILE A 308 -5.34 -12.48 11.93
C ILE A 308 -5.35 -11.90 13.34
N ILE A 309 -5.78 -10.65 13.50
CA ILE A 309 -5.81 -9.94 14.79
C ILE A 309 -6.78 -10.60 15.76
N LEU A 310 -7.96 -11.01 15.30
CA LEU A 310 -8.94 -11.69 16.18
C LEU A 310 -8.43 -13.06 16.61
N ALA A 311 -7.77 -13.81 15.72
CA ALA A 311 -7.13 -15.07 16.06
C ALA A 311 -6.02 -14.88 17.10
N ALA A 312 -5.15 -13.88 16.94
CA ALA A 312 -4.11 -13.54 17.91
C ALA A 312 -4.72 -13.22 19.29
N ASN A 313 -5.79 -12.41 19.32
CA ASN A 313 -6.48 -12.07 20.57
C ASN A 313 -7.13 -13.26 21.25
N GLU A 314 -7.66 -14.23 20.49
CA GLU A 314 -8.21 -15.47 21.03
C GLU A 314 -7.13 -16.35 21.66
N LEU A 315 -5.93 -16.36 21.06
CA LEU A 315 -4.75 -17.07 21.52
C LEU A 315 -3.97 -16.32 22.64
N GLY A 316 -4.44 -15.15 23.06
CA GLY A 316 -3.91 -14.42 24.22
C GLY A 316 -2.74 -13.47 23.92
N PHE A 317 -2.49 -13.13 22.66
CA PHE A 317 -1.55 -12.09 22.25
C PHE A 317 -2.23 -11.06 21.32
N TYR A 318 -1.51 -10.04 20.86
CA TYR A 318 -2.11 -8.88 20.20
C TYR A 318 -1.60 -8.68 18.79
N GLY A 319 -2.45 -8.05 17.97
CA GLY A 319 -2.12 -7.65 16.62
C GLY A 319 -2.38 -6.16 16.39
N SER A 320 -1.39 -5.46 15.83
CA SER A 320 -1.45 -4.03 15.53
C SER A 320 -1.18 -3.80 14.04
N PRO A 321 -2.21 -3.36 13.29
CA PRO A 321 -2.08 -3.16 11.85
C PRO A 321 -1.57 -1.78 11.50
N THR A 322 -0.89 -1.65 10.34
CA THR A 322 -0.47 -0.38 9.76
C THR A 322 -0.54 -0.40 8.24
N ALA A 323 -1.01 0.71 7.65
CA ALA A 323 -0.96 0.97 6.22
C ALA A 323 0.20 1.89 5.83
N ALA A 324 1.01 2.34 6.80
CA ALA A 324 2.16 3.18 6.55
C ALA A 324 3.34 2.32 6.05
N VAL A 325 3.29 1.92 4.78
CA VAL A 325 4.26 1.04 4.13
C VAL A 325 5.04 1.81 3.07
N THR A 326 6.37 1.73 3.11
CA THR A 326 7.25 2.19 2.02
C THR A 326 7.54 1.01 1.11
N SER A 327 6.71 0.82 0.08
CA SER A 327 6.72 -0.41 -0.73
C SER A 327 8.03 -0.66 -1.44
N SER A 328 8.78 0.37 -1.86
CA SER A 328 10.10 0.20 -2.48
C SER A 328 11.13 -0.43 -1.54
N ARG A 329 11.10 -0.09 -0.24
CA ARG A 329 12.00 -0.72 0.74
C ARG A 329 11.66 -2.20 0.95
N PHE A 330 10.38 -2.55 0.87
CA PHE A 330 9.96 -3.94 0.89
C PHE A 330 10.44 -4.70 -0.37
N GLU A 331 10.32 -4.08 -1.56
CA GLU A 331 10.81 -4.65 -2.83
C GLU A 331 12.34 -4.86 -2.80
N GLU A 332 13.09 -3.91 -2.23
CA GLU A 332 14.54 -4.04 -2.02
C GLU A 332 14.87 -5.23 -1.12
N MET A 333 14.14 -5.41 0.00
CA MET A 333 14.30 -6.55 0.90
C MET A 333 14.04 -7.89 0.18
N MET A 334 13.03 -7.92 -0.69
CA MET A 334 12.67 -9.09 -1.48
C MET A 334 13.60 -9.33 -2.68
N GLN A 335 14.44 -8.34 -3.04
CA GLN A 335 15.22 -8.34 -4.28
C GLN A 335 14.35 -8.59 -5.53
N GLU A 336 13.07 -8.23 -5.44
CA GLU A 336 12.09 -8.38 -6.51
C GLU A 336 11.37 -7.03 -6.73
N LYS A 337 11.53 -6.46 -7.91
CA LYS A 337 10.77 -5.27 -8.34
C LYS A 337 9.71 -5.72 -9.35
N ASN A 338 8.46 -5.70 -8.94
CA ASN A 338 7.34 -6.06 -9.80
C ASN A 338 6.23 -4.99 -9.67
N MET A 339 5.94 -4.31 -10.78
CA MET A 339 4.94 -3.23 -10.82
C MET A 339 3.54 -3.70 -10.41
N ASN A 340 3.21 -4.96 -10.67
CA ASN A 340 1.91 -5.55 -10.39
C ASN A 340 1.84 -6.22 -9.00
N LYS A 341 2.90 -6.07 -8.19
CA LYS A 341 2.93 -6.48 -6.79
C LYS A 341 3.28 -5.30 -5.90
N SER A 342 2.62 -5.17 -4.77
CA SER A 342 2.96 -4.14 -3.78
C SER A 342 2.60 -4.60 -2.38
N CYS A 343 3.49 -4.35 -1.41
CA CYS A 343 3.14 -4.45 -0.01
C CYS A 343 2.23 -3.26 0.34
N VAL A 344 1.01 -3.53 0.77
CA VAL A 344 -0.01 -2.50 1.00
C VAL A 344 -0.47 -2.41 2.45
N TYR A 345 -0.18 -3.42 3.27
CA TYR A 345 -0.60 -3.49 4.66
C TYR A 345 0.32 -4.41 5.45
N ALA A 346 0.51 -4.12 6.73
CA ALA A 346 1.28 -4.97 7.62
C ALA A 346 0.60 -5.13 8.98
N ILE A 347 0.89 -6.24 9.68
CA ILE A 347 0.36 -6.55 10.99
C ILE A 347 1.52 -6.98 11.88
N ALA A 348 1.82 -6.20 12.91
CA ALA A 348 2.76 -6.57 13.96
C ALA A 348 2.03 -7.42 15.01
N LEU A 349 2.63 -8.56 15.40
CA LEU A 349 2.04 -9.51 16.35
C LEU A 349 3.02 -9.80 17.49
N GLY A 350 2.50 -9.89 18.72
CA GLY A 350 3.30 -10.21 19.90
C GLY A 350 2.48 -10.16 21.19
N TYR A 351 3.09 -10.55 22.28
CA TYR A 351 2.51 -10.34 23.60
C TYR A 351 2.68 -8.88 24.03
N ALA A 352 1.70 -8.34 24.76
CA ALA A 352 1.80 -7.01 25.31
C ALA A 352 2.74 -6.99 26.52
N LEU A 353 3.50 -5.89 26.71
CA LEU A 353 4.11 -5.61 28.01
C LEU A 353 3.04 -5.50 29.09
N GLU A 354 3.38 -5.83 30.35
CA GLU A 354 2.50 -5.56 31.47
C GLU A 354 2.07 -4.10 31.48
N ASN A 355 0.77 -3.83 31.64
CA ASN A 355 0.13 -2.50 31.60
C ASN A 355 0.15 -1.77 30.24
N ALA A 356 0.54 -2.42 29.14
CA ALA A 356 0.49 -1.79 27.82
C ALA A 356 -0.93 -1.38 27.38
N GLU A 357 -1.98 -2.01 27.93
CA GLU A 357 -3.38 -1.64 27.67
C GLU A 357 -3.78 -0.30 28.29
N GLU A 358 -3.08 0.15 29.32
CA GLU A 358 -3.30 1.44 29.98
C GLU A 358 -2.59 2.61 29.28
N LEU A 359 -1.67 2.28 28.35
CA LEU A 359 -0.86 3.23 27.59
C LEU A 359 -1.45 3.58 26.21
N VAL A 360 -2.66 3.09 25.91
CA VAL A 360 -3.35 3.32 24.62
C VAL A 360 -4.30 4.50 24.67
#